data_96f9738dd15391f25463a7cb9d3597f1
#
_entry.id   96f9738dd15391f25463a7cb9d3597f1
#
_cell.length_a   1.000
_cell.length_b   1.000
_cell.length_c   1.000
_cell.angle_alpha   90.00
_cell.angle_beta   90.00
_cell.angle_gamma   90.00
#
_symmetry.space_group_name_H-M   'P 1'
#
loop_
_entity.id
_entity.type
_entity.pdbx_description
1 polymer ?
#
loop_
_entity_poly.entity_id
_entity_poly.type
_entity_poly.pdbx_seq_one_letter_code
_entity_poly.pdbx_strand_id
1 'polypeptide(L)'
;QNPFNRYKAEDSKKFAYGITNPDDKKIDHRKSSQVCGQCHSYQFTPNRMDRYNNGPRFLPGGQLNASVNTVVVQPSSFTNASKNTQKDIKKFTTKHGHPHPGKEWLNDRFWSDGMVRVTGREYNGLLDTACFKRGKMSCLSCHSMHSYHDKNDQLAPQMDSNEACYKCHESLRDNLTAHTNHLANSAGSNCYNCHMPHTTYGLLTAIRSHQIDSPSVKTQFETGRVNACNLCHI
;
A
#
# COMPACT_ATOMS: atom_id res chain seq x y z
N GLN A 1 -22.60 23.18 -7.21
CA GLN A 1 -23.22 21.88 -7.48
C GLN A 1 -23.14 21.03 -6.22
N ASN A 2 -24.26 20.42 -5.82
CA ASN A 2 -24.31 19.55 -4.64
C ASN A 2 -23.32 18.38 -4.82
N PRO A 3 -22.36 18.17 -3.91
CA PRO A 3 -21.38 17.07 -4.02
C PRO A 3 -22.03 15.69 -4.07
N PHE A 4 -23.27 15.56 -3.64
CA PHE A 4 -24.07 14.33 -3.73
C PHE A 4 -24.67 14.06 -5.11
N ASN A 5 -24.70 15.04 -6.02
CA ASN A 5 -25.16 14.85 -7.41
C ASN A 5 -24.06 14.33 -8.35
N ARG A 6 -22.95 13.81 -7.82
CA ARG A 6 -21.81 13.29 -8.62
C ARG A 6 -22.13 12.03 -9.39
N TYR A 7 -23.09 11.29 -8.90
CA TYR A 7 -23.44 10.00 -9.47
C TYR A 7 -24.69 10.18 -10.31
N LYS A 8 -24.56 10.09 -11.62
CA LYS A 8 -25.70 9.93 -12.48
C LYS A 8 -26.39 8.60 -12.13
N ALA A 9 -27.70 8.51 -12.29
CA ALA A 9 -28.46 7.30 -11.99
C ALA A 9 -27.91 6.03 -12.69
N GLU A 10 -27.30 6.20 -13.86
CA GLU A 10 -26.63 5.14 -14.61
C GLU A 10 -25.35 4.64 -13.93
N ASP A 11 -24.59 5.54 -13.32
CA ASP A 11 -23.37 5.18 -12.58
C ASP A 11 -23.71 4.44 -11.28
N SER A 12 -24.83 4.80 -10.63
CA SER A 12 -25.27 4.11 -9.41
C SER A 12 -25.70 2.66 -9.67
N LYS A 13 -26.30 2.37 -10.83
CA LYS A 13 -26.62 0.99 -11.24
C LYS A 13 -25.37 0.17 -11.53
N LYS A 14 -24.34 0.80 -12.09
CA LYS A 14 -23.07 0.16 -12.44
C LYS A 14 -22.19 -0.13 -11.22
N PHE A 15 -22.25 0.71 -10.20
CA PHE A 15 -21.36 0.69 -9.05
C PHE A 15 -22.09 0.53 -7.71
N ALA A 16 -23.23 -0.16 -7.70
CA ALA A 16 -23.98 -0.42 -6.47
C ALA A 16 -24.14 0.85 -5.59
N TYR A 17 -24.72 1.89 -6.14
CA TYR A 17 -24.92 3.19 -5.48
C TYR A 17 -23.62 3.94 -5.13
N GLY A 18 -22.55 3.69 -5.87
CA GLY A 18 -21.24 4.30 -5.64
C GLY A 18 -20.45 3.65 -4.51
N ILE A 19 -20.99 2.62 -3.88
CA ILE A 19 -20.29 1.79 -2.90
C ILE A 19 -20.13 0.42 -3.54
N THR A 20 -18.97 0.18 -4.10
CA THR A 20 -18.62 -1.15 -4.60
C THR A 20 -18.12 -1.97 -3.42
N ASN A 21 -18.75 -3.11 -3.16
CA ASN A 21 -18.21 -4.06 -2.20
C ASN A 21 -16.86 -4.58 -2.74
N PRO A 22 -15.75 -4.27 -2.09
CA PRO A 22 -14.45 -4.73 -2.55
C PRO A 22 -14.28 -6.26 -2.46
N ASP A 23 -15.17 -6.94 -1.70
CA ASP A 23 -15.25 -8.41 -1.63
C ASP A 23 -16.05 -9.03 -2.78
N ASP A 24 -16.67 -8.22 -3.65
CA ASP A 24 -17.41 -8.78 -4.78
C ASP A 24 -16.45 -9.56 -5.67
N LYS A 25 -16.73 -10.85 -5.84
CA LYS A 25 -15.95 -11.77 -6.68
C LYS A 25 -15.83 -11.33 -8.15
N LYS A 26 -16.69 -10.40 -8.59
CA LYS A 26 -16.63 -9.79 -9.92
C LYS A 26 -15.59 -8.67 -10.02
N ILE A 27 -15.06 -8.22 -8.89
CA ILE A 27 -14.04 -7.18 -8.84
C ILE A 27 -12.69 -7.87 -8.63
N ASP A 28 -11.75 -7.64 -9.54
CA ASP A 28 -10.42 -8.18 -9.37
C ASP A 28 -9.71 -7.56 -8.14
N HIS A 29 -8.70 -8.25 -7.64
CA HIS A 29 -7.94 -7.83 -6.45
C HIS A 29 -7.32 -6.42 -6.60
N ARG A 30 -6.99 -5.99 -7.82
CA ARG A 30 -6.41 -4.67 -8.10
C ARG A 30 -7.45 -3.57 -7.91
N LYS A 31 -8.62 -3.74 -8.50
CA LYS A 31 -9.74 -2.79 -8.35
C LYS A 31 -10.26 -2.74 -6.93
N SER A 32 -10.35 -3.89 -6.26
CA SER A 32 -10.68 -3.99 -4.85
C SER A 32 -9.74 -3.14 -4.00
N SER A 33 -8.44 -3.33 -4.15
CA SER A 33 -7.42 -2.61 -3.38
C SER A 33 -7.39 -1.11 -3.67
N GLN A 34 -7.78 -0.65 -4.86
CA GLN A 34 -7.84 0.76 -5.20
C GLN A 34 -8.87 1.53 -4.36
N VAL A 35 -9.91 0.86 -3.85
CA VAL A 35 -10.87 1.48 -2.93
C VAL A 35 -10.16 1.96 -1.65
N CYS A 36 -9.28 1.13 -1.09
CA CYS A 36 -8.45 1.49 0.05
C CYS A 36 -7.36 2.49 -0.35
N GLY A 37 -6.81 2.33 -1.55
CA GLY A 37 -5.79 3.20 -2.12
C GLY A 37 -6.18 4.66 -2.24
N GLN A 38 -7.48 4.99 -2.29
CA GLN A 38 -7.94 6.39 -2.26
C GLN A 38 -7.41 7.17 -1.05
N CYS A 39 -7.31 6.50 0.10
CA CYS A 39 -6.86 7.11 1.35
C CYS A 39 -5.47 6.61 1.75
N HIS A 40 -5.18 5.33 1.51
CA HIS A 40 -3.95 4.65 1.93
C HIS A 40 -2.84 4.68 0.87
N SER A 41 -2.81 5.70 0.02
CA SER A 41 -1.72 5.89 -0.93
C SER A 41 -1.10 7.28 -0.88
N TYR A 42 0.14 7.36 -1.34
CA TYR A 42 0.80 8.62 -1.58
C TYR A 42 0.36 9.16 -2.94
N GLN A 43 -0.29 10.31 -2.93
CA GLN A 43 -0.95 10.85 -4.11
C GLN A 43 -0.42 12.24 -4.47
N PHE A 44 -0.32 12.49 -5.75
CA PHE A 44 -0.18 13.82 -6.33
C PHE A 44 -1.52 14.24 -6.94
N THR A 45 -1.89 15.49 -6.73
CA THR A 45 -3.13 16.08 -7.24
C THR A 45 -2.79 17.13 -8.30
N PRO A 46 -2.76 16.76 -9.59
CA PRO A 46 -2.37 17.69 -10.67
C PRO A 46 -3.34 18.87 -10.79
N ASN A 47 -4.64 18.62 -10.65
CA ASN A 47 -5.66 19.65 -10.68
C ASN A 47 -6.27 19.87 -9.28
N ARG A 48 -5.61 20.73 -8.49
CA ARG A 48 -6.03 21.03 -7.11
C ARG A 48 -7.38 21.73 -7.03
N MET A 49 -7.66 22.64 -7.95
CA MET A 49 -8.94 23.36 -7.97
C MET A 49 -10.10 22.44 -8.30
N ASP A 50 -9.91 21.52 -9.24
CA ASP A 50 -10.94 20.50 -9.52
C ASP A 50 -11.14 19.58 -8.32
N ARG A 51 -10.04 19.15 -7.66
CA ARG A 51 -10.10 18.35 -6.43
C ARG A 51 -10.82 19.09 -5.31
N TYR A 52 -10.55 20.37 -5.13
CA TYR A 52 -11.19 21.21 -4.11
C TYR A 52 -12.69 21.38 -4.37
N ASN A 53 -13.07 21.75 -5.60
CA ASN A 53 -14.44 22.05 -5.96
C ASN A 53 -15.33 20.80 -6.11
N ASN A 54 -14.75 19.70 -6.57
CA ASN A 54 -15.49 18.50 -6.98
C ASN A 54 -15.11 17.24 -6.17
N GLY A 55 -14.07 17.32 -5.31
CA GLY A 55 -13.52 16.19 -4.54
C GLY A 55 -12.84 15.14 -5.42
N PRO A 56 -12.55 13.95 -4.87
CA PRO A 56 -11.96 12.86 -5.64
C PRO A 56 -12.90 12.41 -6.75
N ARG A 57 -12.33 12.20 -7.95
CA ARG A 57 -13.05 11.74 -9.13
C ARG A 57 -13.00 10.22 -9.31
N PHE A 58 -12.32 9.53 -8.42
CA PHE A 58 -12.29 8.07 -8.43
C PHE A 58 -13.65 7.50 -8.07
N LEU A 59 -14.11 6.53 -8.85
CA LEU A 59 -15.28 5.73 -8.57
C LEU A 59 -14.83 4.29 -8.28
N PRO A 60 -15.29 3.68 -7.17
CA PRO A 60 -15.01 2.27 -6.88
C PRO A 60 -15.28 1.36 -8.08
N GLY A 61 -14.38 0.43 -8.36
CA GLY A 61 -14.44 -0.41 -9.57
C GLY A 61 -13.80 0.21 -10.83
N GLY A 62 -13.53 1.53 -10.80
CA GLY A 62 -12.75 2.22 -11.83
C GLY A 62 -11.24 2.06 -11.66
N GLN A 63 -10.49 2.97 -12.26
CA GLN A 63 -9.02 3.05 -12.14
C GLN A 63 -8.64 4.31 -11.34
N LEU A 64 -7.97 4.13 -10.21
CA LEU A 64 -7.59 5.25 -9.34
C LEU A 64 -6.67 6.23 -10.08
N ASN A 65 -5.68 5.73 -10.80
CA ASN A 65 -4.74 6.54 -11.57
C ASN A 65 -5.32 7.16 -12.86
N ALA A 66 -6.49 6.72 -13.29
CA ALA A 66 -7.19 7.33 -14.43
C ALA A 66 -8.06 8.51 -13.99
N SER A 67 -8.15 8.78 -12.70
CA SER A 67 -8.83 9.95 -12.18
C SER A 67 -8.06 11.21 -12.56
N VAL A 68 -8.75 12.18 -13.16
CA VAL A 68 -8.14 13.42 -13.69
C VAL A 68 -7.45 14.27 -12.62
N ASN A 69 -7.74 14.04 -11.37
CA ASN A 69 -7.19 14.82 -10.27
C ASN A 69 -6.47 13.99 -9.18
N THR A 70 -6.15 12.73 -9.48
CA THR A 70 -5.44 11.86 -8.53
C THR A 70 -4.44 10.98 -9.28
N VAL A 71 -3.18 11.04 -8.85
CA VAL A 71 -2.12 10.15 -9.33
C VAL A 71 -1.45 9.52 -8.12
N VAL A 72 -1.50 8.20 -8.05
CA VAL A 72 -0.72 7.45 -7.04
C VAL A 72 0.75 7.50 -7.45
N VAL A 73 1.57 8.01 -6.56
CA VAL A 73 3.01 8.18 -6.81
C VAL A 73 3.77 7.00 -6.24
N GLN A 74 4.52 6.31 -7.09
CA GLN A 74 5.46 5.27 -6.72
C GLN A 74 6.87 5.68 -7.15
N PRO A 75 7.92 5.41 -6.38
CA PRO A 75 9.29 5.66 -6.81
C PRO A 75 9.63 4.99 -8.14
N SER A 76 9.18 3.75 -8.33
CA SER A 76 9.35 3.00 -9.58
C SER A 76 8.57 3.61 -10.76
N SER A 77 7.38 4.15 -10.52
CA SER A 77 6.56 4.77 -11.56
C SER A 77 6.92 6.24 -11.80
N PHE A 78 7.61 6.90 -10.87
CA PHE A 78 8.04 8.28 -11.06
C PHE A 78 9.05 8.41 -12.19
N THR A 79 10.02 7.51 -12.27
CA THR A 79 10.99 7.45 -13.38
C THR A 79 10.33 7.12 -14.71
N ASN A 80 9.23 6.38 -14.68
CA ASN A 80 8.45 5.98 -15.85
C ASN A 80 7.23 6.89 -16.09
N ALA A 81 6.99 7.88 -15.22
CA ALA A 81 5.91 8.84 -15.41
C ALA A 81 6.14 9.68 -16.67
N SER A 82 5.06 10.15 -17.29
CA SER A 82 5.18 11.05 -18.44
C SER A 82 6.02 12.28 -18.08
N LYS A 83 6.74 12.82 -19.07
CA LYS A 83 7.54 14.04 -18.88
C LYS A 83 6.69 15.20 -18.33
N ASN A 84 5.42 15.27 -18.71
CA ASN A 84 4.50 16.28 -18.18
C ASN A 84 4.22 16.09 -16.68
N THR A 85 3.91 14.86 -16.25
CA THR A 85 3.69 14.54 -14.83
C THR A 85 4.93 14.86 -13.99
N GLN A 86 6.12 14.49 -14.46
CA GLN A 86 7.37 14.81 -13.77
C GLN A 86 7.58 16.33 -13.66
N LYS A 87 7.29 17.08 -14.75
CA LYS A 87 7.37 18.53 -14.79
C LYS A 87 6.39 19.18 -13.81
N ASP A 88 5.16 18.66 -13.74
CA ASP A 88 4.13 19.18 -12.84
C ASP A 88 4.49 18.94 -11.37
N ILE A 89 5.00 17.76 -11.04
CA ILE A 89 5.50 17.46 -9.69
C ILE A 89 6.67 18.38 -9.34
N LYS A 90 7.63 18.58 -10.23
CA LYS A 90 8.77 19.47 -10.01
C LYS A 90 8.30 20.92 -9.79
N LYS A 91 7.41 21.41 -10.65
CA LYS A 91 6.83 22.75 -10.52
C LYS A 91 6.10 22.95 -9.21
N PHE A 92 5.32 21.95 -8.80
CA PHE A 92 4.59 21.96 -7.54
C PHE A 92 5.53 22.02 -6.33
N THR A 93 6.50 21.14 -6.26
CA THR A 93 7.44 21.05 -5.15
C THR A 93 8.30 22.31 -5.04
N THR A 94 8.74 22.88 -6.16
CA THR A 94 9.48 24.15 -6.19
C THR A 94 8.61 25.30 -5.70
N LYS A 95 7.36 25.40 -6.18
CA LYS A 95 6.45 26.49 -5.80
C LYS A 95 6.13 26.49 -4.30
N HIS A 96 6.12 25.34 -3.66
CA HIS A 96 5.82 25.20 -2.23
C HIS A 96 7.06 25.13 -1.35
N GLY A 97 8.24 25.46 -1.90
CA GLY A 97 9.49 25.53 -1.13
C GLY A 97 9.91 24.19 -0.55
N HIS A 98 9.57 23.08 -1.22
CA HIS A 98 9.98 21.76 -0.74
C HIS A 98 11.52 21.65 -0.78
N PRO A 99 12.17 21.20 0.32
CA PRO A 99 13.63 21.13 0.38
C PRO A 99 14.25 20.19 -0.66
N HIS A 100 13.48 19.22 -1.13
CA HIS A 100 13.89 18.22 -2.12
C HIS A 100 12.90 18.19 -3.29
N PRO A 101 13.06 19.05 -4.31
CA PRO A 101 12.16 19.08 -5.46
C PRO A 101 12.35 17.87 -6.39
N GLY A 102 11.29 17.53 -7.13
CA GLY A 102 11.34 16.44 -8.11
C GLY A 102 11.39 15.06 -7.46
N LYS A 103 12.27 14.19 -7.95
CA LYS A 103 12.39 12.80 -7.45
C LYS A 103 12.81 12.76 -5.97
N GLU A 104 13.65 13.66 -5.54
CA GLU A 104 14.17 13.76 -4.18
C GLU A 104 13.07 14.01 -3.15
N TRP A 105 11.98 14.64 -3.58
CA TRP A 105 10.77 14.81 -2.77
C TRP A 105 10.21 13.50 -2.23
N LEU A 106 10.44 12.36 -2.92
CA LEU A 106 9.99 11.06 -2.48
C LEU A 106 10.78 10.53 -1.27
N ASN A 107 11.99 11.04 -1.03
CA ASN A 107 12.86 10.58 0.06
C ASN A 107 12.25 10.81 1.45
N ASP A 108 11.31 11.76 1.57
CA ASP A 108 10.57 11.98 2.82
C ASP A 108 9.53 10.88 3.10
N ARG A 109 9.16 10.11 2.10
CA ARG A 109 8.05 9.15 2.14
C ARG A 109 8.47 7.72 1.84
N PHE A 110 9.57 7.56 1.13
CA PHE A 110 10.07 6.27 0.68
C PHE A 110 11.56 6.14 0.98
N TRP A 111 11.99 4.94 1.25
CA TRP A 111 13.40 4.59 1.24
C TRP A 111 13.93 4.62 -0.20
N SER A 112 15.24 4.63 -0.36
CA SER A 112 15.86 4.74 -1.71
C SER A 112 15.55 3.55 -2.62
N ASP A 113 15.19 2.40 -2.06
CA ASP A 113 14.72 1.21 -2.80
C ASP A 113 13.23 1.28 -3.19
N GLY A 114 12.53 2.32 -2.74
CA GLY A 114 11.11 2.51 -2.99
C GLY A 114 10.18 1.95 -1.93
N MET A 115 10.69 1.30 -0.89
CA MET A 115 9.86 0.86 0.22
C MET A 115 9.28 2.06 0.97
N VAL A 116 8.01 1.93 1.37
CA VAL A 116 7.31 2.95 2.13
C VAL A 116 7.99 3.18 3.48
N ARG A 117 8.27 4.45 3.78
CA ARG A 117 8.91 4.86 5.03
C ARG A 117 7.94 5.44 6.06
N VAL A 118 6.80 5.97 5.62
CA VAL A 118 5.82 6.63 6.48
C VAL A 118 4.44 5.99 6.39
N THR A 119 3.75 5.88 7.53
CA THR A 119 2.41 5.30 7.65
C THR A 119 1.37 6.05 6.79
N GLY A 120 0.23 5.39 6.55
CA GLY A 120 -0.85 5.91 5.71
C GLY A 120 -0.57 5.76 4.21
N ARG A 121 0.37 4.89 3.83
CA ARG A 121 0.78 4.64 2.43
C ARG A 121 0.90 3.14 2.13
N GLU A 122 0.12 2.35 2.83
CA GLU A 122 0.15 0.88 2.81
C GLU A 122 -0.13 0.35 1.39
N TYR A 123 -1.02 1.01 0.66
CA TYR A 123 -1.33 0.67 -0.73
C TYR A 123 -0.10 0.79 -1.65
N ASN A 124 0.78 1.76 -1.41
CA ASN A 124 2.02 1.89 -2.16
C ASN A 124 2.94 0.67 -1.93
N GLY A 125 3.05 0.22 -0.67
CA GLY A 125 3.79 -1.00 -0.34
C GLY A 125 3.20 -2.23 -1.02
N LEU A 126 1.87 -2.38 -0.97
CA LEU A 126 1.17 -3.49 -1.60
C LEU A 126 1.44 -3.56 -3.12
N LEU A 127 1.42 -2.42 -3.81
CA LEU A 127 1.68 -2.35 -5.26
C LEU A 127 3.03 -2.94 -5.66
N ASP A 128 4.01 -2.94 -4.77
CA ASP A 128 5.36 -3.45 -5.05
C ASP A 128 5.56 -4.90 -4.61
N THR A 129 4.58 -5.52 -3.94
CA THR A 129 4.68 -6.92 -3.54
C THR A 129 4.51 -7.90 -4.70
N ALA A 130 5.24 -9.02 -4.62
CA ALA A 130 5.09 -10.12 -5.59
C ALA A 130 3.70 -10.77 -5.52
N CYS A 131 3.14 -10.88 -4.30
CA CYS A 131 1.82 -11.47 -4.06
C CYS A 131 0.70 -10.66 -4.75
N PHE A 132 0.84 -9.36 -4.84
CA PHE A 132 -0.09 -8.49 -5.57
C PHE A 132 0.18 -8.48 -7.08
N LYS A 133 1.45 -8.35 -7.48
CA LYS A 133 1.83 -8.23 -8.89
C LYS A 133 1.58 -9.51 -9.69
N ARG A 134 1.87 -10.68 -9.09
CA ARG A 134 1.84 -11.99 -9.73
C ARG A 134 0.74 -12.91 -9.21
N GLY A 135 0.24 -12.63 -8.01
CA GLY A 135 -0.87 -13.34 -7.38
C GLY A 135 -2.18 -12.58 -7.44
N LYS A 136 -3.06 -12.91 -6.51
CA LYS A 136 -4.40 -12.29 -6.36
C LYS A 136 -4.60 -11.65 -4.99
N MET A 137 -3.52 -11.32 -4.28
CA MET A 137 -3.60 -10.68 -2.98
C MET A 137 -4.22 -9.28 -3.10
N SER A 138 -5.08 -8.94 -2.16
CA SER A 138 -5.66 -7.60 -1.98
C SER A 138 -5.53 -7.17 -0.52
N CYS A 139 -5.90 -5.94 -0.20
CA CYS A 139 -6.02 -5.49 1.19
C CYS A 139 -6.94 -6.44 2.00
N LEU A 140 -8.02 -6.90 1.38
CA LEU A 140 -9.01 -7.77 2.00
C LEU A 140 -8.56 -9.24 2.14
N SER A 141 -7.38 -9.58 1.66
CA SER A 141 -6.78 -10.88 1.97
C SER A 141 -6.42 -11.01 3.47
N CYS A 142 -6.18 -9.88 4.13
CA CYS A 142 -5.82 -9.82 5.54
C CYS A 142 -6.79 -8.96 6.37
N HIS A 143 -7.34 -7.88 5.79
CA HIS A 143 -8.24 -6.96 6.49
C HIS A 143 -9.71 -7.28 6.23
N SER A 144 -10.55 -6.90 7.19
CA SER A 144 -12.01 -6.90 7.04
C SER A 144 -12.56 -5.55 7.44
N MET A 145 -13.37 -4.93 6.59
CA MET A 145 -14.05 -3.66 6.90
C MET A 145 -15.20 -3.85 7.88
N HIS A 146 -15.71 -5.09 7.98
CA HIS A 146 -16.76 -5.51 8.89
C HIS A 146 -16.33 -6.83 9.55
N SER A 147 -16.78 -7.07 10.77
CA SER A 147 -16.46 -8.32 11.48
C SER A 147 -14.95 -8.59 11.63
N TYR A 148 -14.16 -7.54 11.81
CA TYR A 148 -12.73 -7.67 12.09
C TYR A 148 -12.51 -8.21 13.50
N HIS A 149 -11.39 -8.94 13.68
CA HIS A 149 -10.99 -9.49 14.97
C HIS A 149 -10.34 -8.41 15.87
N ASP A 150 -9.43 -7.65 15.30
CA ASP A 150 -8.76 -6.52 15.96
C ASP A 150 -9.28 -5.19 15.42
N LYS A 151 -9.87 -4.39 16.33
CA LYS A 151 -10.39 -3.06 15.97
C LYS A 151 -9.30 -2.05 15.63
N ASN A 152 -8.06 -2.25 16.06
CA ASN A 152 -6.97 -1.31 15.78
C ASN A 152 -6.44 -1.49 14.36
N ASP A 153 -6.23 -2.75 13.94
CA ASP A 153 -5.67 -3.08 12.63
C ASP A 153 -6.73 -3.59 11.64
N GLN A 154 -7.96 -3.80 12.10
CA GLN A 154 -9.08 -4.32 11.29
C GLN A 154 -8.75 -5.64 10.60
N LEU A 155 -7.96 -6.50 11.25
CA LEU A 155 -7.60 -7.81 10.72
C LEU A 155 -8.78 -8.78 10.78
N ALA A 156 -8.96 -9.53 9.72
CA ALA A 156 -9.86 -10.67 9.71
C ALA A 156 -9.34 -11.77 10.67
N PRO A 157 -10.21 -12.67 11.16
CA PRO A 157 -9.80 -13.73 12.07
C PRO A 157 -8.60 -14.51 11.54
N GLN A 158 -7.62 -14.77 12.42
CA GLN A 158 -6.36 -15.48 12.15
C GLN A 158 -5.36 -14.75 11.23
N MET A 159 -5.67 -13.52 10.79
CA MET A 159 -4.77 -12.76 9.92
C MET A 159 -3.64 -12.06 10.69
N ASP A 160 -3.61 -12.14 11.98
CA ASP A 160 -2.52 -11.74 12.88
C ASP A 160 -1.44 -12.83 13.06
N SER A 161 -1.60 -13.98 12.40
CA SER A 161 -0.74 -15.15 12.49
C SER A 161 -0.21 -15.62 11.13
N ASN A 162 0.64 -16.66 11.13
CA ASN A 162 1.16 -17.27 9.91
C ASN A 162 0.06 -17.82 8.98
N GLU A 163 -1.16 -18.02 9.48
CA GLU A 163 -2.31 -18.46 8.67
C GLU A 163 -2.58 -17.51 7.50
N ALA A 164 -2.32 -16.23 7.66
CA ALA A 164 -2.43 -15.27 6.56
C ALA A 164 -1.54 -15.62 5.36
N CYS A 165 -0.36 -16.17 5.62
CA CYS A 165 0.61 -16.56 4.59
C CYS A 165 0.34 -17.97 4.07
N TYR A 166 -0.04 -18.88 4.96
CA TYR A 166 -0.31 -20.28 4.61
C TYR A 166 -1.48 -20.46 3.65
N LYS A 167 -2.41 -19.51 3.58
CA LYS A 167 -3.49 -19.52 2.55
C LYS A 167 -2.96 -19.65 1.11
N CYS A 168 -1.75 -19.21 0.85
CA CYS A 168 -1.11 -19.28 -0.46
C CYS A 168 0.22 -20.05 -0.44
N HIS A 169 0.86 -20.14 0.72
CA HIS A 169 2.15 -20.78 0.94
C HIS A 169 2.03 -22.00 1.85
N GLU A 170 1.04 -22.86 1.59
CA GLU A 170 0.70 -24.01 2.44
C GLU A 170 1.88 -24.95 2.70
N SER A 171 2.75 -25.15 1.71
CA SER A 171 3.94 -26.00 1.84
C SER A 171 4.93 -25.54 2.91
N LEU A 172 4.87 -24.28 3.34
CA LEU A 172 5.72 -23.76 4.41
C LEU A 172 5.23 -24.14 5.80
N ARG A 173 3.98 -24.58 5.95
CA ARG A 173 3.41 -24.99 7.24
C ARG A 173 4.24 -26.12 7.88
N ASP A 174 4.54 -27.15 7.11
CA ASP A 174 5.30 -28.29 7.59
C ASP A 174 6.82 -28.10 7.53
N ASN A 175 7.26 -27.05 6.86
CA ASN A 175 8.69 -26.75 6.65
C ASN A 175 9.13 -25.45 7.31
N LEU A 176 8.37 -24.92 8.27
CA LEU A 176 8.59 -23.60 8.84
C LEU A 176 10.00 -23.44 9.47
N THR A 177 10.39 -24.38 10.31
CA THR A 177 11.72 -24.37 10.96
C THR A 177 12.86 -24.46 9.95
N ALA A 178 12.73 -25.28 8.92
CA ALA A 178 13.74 -25.38 7.87
C ALA A 178 13.83 -24.10 7.03
N HIS A 179 12.71 -23.41 6.82
CA HIS A 179 12.68 -22.14 6.11
C HIS A 179 13.28 -21.00 6.95
N THR A 180 12.93 -20.93 8.23
CA THR A 180 13.28 -19.79 9.08
C THR A 180 14.60 -19.94 9.83
N ASN A 181 15.08 -21.18 10.02
CA ASN A 181 16.16 -21.55 10.94
C ASN A 181 15.90 -21.16 12.40
N HIS A 182 14.62 -21.03 12.79
CA HIS A 182 14.19 -20.73 14.15
C HIS A 182 13.22 -21.81 14.64
N LEU A 183 13.05 -21.89 15.98
CA LEU A 183 12.06 -22.78 16.57
C LEU A 183 10.64 -22.38 16.12
N ALA A 184 9.79 -23.35 15.78
CA ALA A 184 8.48 -23.13 15.18
C ALA A 184 7.59 -22.15 15.98
N ASN A 185 7.68 -22.15 17.30
CA ASN A 185 6.86 -21.30 18.18
C ASN A 185 7.59 -20.02 18.63
N SER A 186 8.71 -19.68 18.02
CA SER A 186 9.45 -18.47 18.34
C SER A 186 9.02 -17.28 17.48
N ALA A 187 9.34 -16.07 17.93
CA ALA A 187 9.14 -14.85 17.16
C ALA A 187 9.88 -14.87 15.81
N GLY A 188 11.01 -15.61 15.72
CA GLY A 188 11.76 -15.80 14.48
C GLY A 188 11.05 -16.66 13.43
N SER A 189 10.01 -17.41 13.83
CA SER A 189 9.17 -18.20 12.92
C SER A 189 7.84 -17.53 12.58
N ASN A 190 7.63 -16.28 13.00
CA ASN A 190 6.50 -15.49 12.53
C ASN A 190 6.83 -14.85 11.18
N CYS A 191 6.10 -15.23 10.14
CA CYS A 191 6.29 -14.76 8.76
C CYS A 191 6.34 -13.22 8.66
N TYR A 192 5.47 -12.54 9.40
CA TYR A 192 5.40 -11.08 9.41
C TYR A 192 6.69 -10.43 9.92
N ASN A 193 7.38 -11.04 10.90
CA ASN A 193 8.57 -10.43 11.48
C ASN A 193 9.73 -10.34 10.48
N CYS A 194 9.77 -11.23 9.51
CA CYS A 194 10.78 -11.25 8.45
C CYS A 194 10.31 -10.52 7.18
N HIS A 195 9.08 -10.82 6.72
CA HIS A 195 8.60 -10.36 5.42
C HIS A 195 7.81 -9.05 5.46
N MET A 196 7.34 -8.65 6.65
CA MET A 196 6.65 -7.37 6.90
C MET A 196 7.21 -6.73 8.19
N PRO A 197 8.51 -6.42 8.23
CA PRO A 197 9.14 -5.90 9.44
C PRO A 197 8.59 -4.51 9.79
N HIS A 198 8.75 -4.12 11.07
CA HIS A 198 8.36 -2.80 11.57
C HIS A 198 9.35 -1.72 11.11
N THR A 199 9.26 -1.33 9.86
CA THR A 199 10.16 -0.36 9.21
C THR A 199 9.42 0.84 8.60
N THR A 200 8.13 0.97 8.87
CA THR A 200 7.31 2.11 8.46
C THR A 200 6.98 2.94 9.69
N TYR A 201 7.25 4.24 9.65
CA TYR A 201 7.22 5.10 10.83
C TYR A 201 6.06 6.11 10.76
N GLY A 202 5.42 6.33 11.89
CA GLY A 202 4.40 7.36 12.05
C GLY A 202 3.65 7.20 13.36
N LEU A 203 2.91 8.23 13.76
CA LEU A 203 2.14 8.24 15.01
C LEU A 203 2.96 7.86 16.26
N LEU A 204 4.24 8.26 16.28
CA LEU A 204 5.22 7.95 17.34
C LEU A 204 5.53 6.46 17.51
N THR A 205 5.29 5.66 16.49
CA THR A 205 5.54 4.22 16.51
C THR A 205 6.10 3.72 15.17
N ALA A 206 6.54 2.46 15.16
CA ALA A 206 6.86 1.73 13.95
C ALA A 206 5.77 0.70 13.68
N ILE A 207 5.26 0.69 12.47
CA ILE A 207 4.26 -0.26 11.99
C ILE A 207 4.87 -1.20 10.94
N ARG A 208 4.15 -2.29 10.64
CA ARG A 208 4.59 -3.25 9.63
C ARG A 208 4.61 -2.65 8.23
N SER A 209 5.69 -2.91 7.51
CA SER A 209 5.74 -2.62 6.08
C SER A 209 4.73 -3.47 5.33
N HIS A 210 3.93 -2.84 4.46
CA HIS A 210 3.00 -3.55 3.56
C HIS A 210 3.65 -3.93 2.23
N GLN A 211 4.92 -3.63 2.04
CA GLN A 211 5.72 -4.26 0.99
C GLN A 211 6.24 -5.59 1.53
N ILE A 212 5.58 -6.67 1.14
CA ILE A 212 6.01 -8.02 1.51
C ILE A 212 7.25 -8.35 0.69
N ASP A 213 8.38 -8.44 1.36
CA ASP A 213 9.70 -8.57 0.74
C ASP A 213 10.53 -9.64 1.49
N SER A 214 11.61 -10.09 0.88
CA SER A 214 12.56 -10.98 1.53
C SER A 214 13.63 -10.16 2.27
N PRO A 215 13.97 -10.53 3.51
CA PRO A 215 15.05 -9.87 4.24
C PRO A 215 16.35 -9.89 3.45
N SER A 216 17.05 -8.76 3.41
CA SER A 216 18.31 -8.64 2.68
C SER A 216 19.28 -7.69 3.40
N VAL A 217 20.42 -8.22 3.80
CA VAL A 217 21.52 -7.43 4.38
C VAL A 217 22.03 -6.40 3.35
N LYS A 218 22.09 -6.79 2.07
CA LYS A 218 22.48 -5.90 0.98
C LYS A 218 21.61 -4.65 0.94
N THR A 219 20.28 -4.82 1.06
CA THR A 219 19.34 -3.70 1.06
C THR A 219 19.61 -2.72 2.19
N GLN A 220 19.98 -3.21 3.39
CA GLN A 220 20.33 -2.33 4.50
C GLN A 220 21.53 -1.43 4.18
N PHE A 221 22.60 -1.99 3.60
CA PHE A 221 23.77 -1.21 3.23
C PHE A 221 23.49 -0.21 2.12
N GLU A 222 22.66 -0.57 1.17
CA GLU A 222 22.34 0.30 0.02
C GLU A 222 21.34 1.42 0.35
N THR A 223 20.46 1.19 1.33
CA THR A 223 19.32 2.10 1.58
C THR A 223 19.33 2.76 2.96
N GLY A 224 20.11 2.22 3.90
CA GLY A 224 20.05 2.60 5.32
C GLY A 224 18.79 2.09 6.05
N ARG A 225 17.93 1.31 5.38
CA ARG A 225 16.75 0.71 5.97
C ARG A 225 17.14 -0.45 6.87
N VAL A 226 16.60 -0.49 8.09
CA VAL A 226 16.88 -1.59 9.03
C VAL A 226 16.45 -2.92 8.42
N ASN A 227 17.32 -3.89 8.46
CA ASN A 227 17.03 -5.27 8.06
C ASN A 227 16.15 -5.94 9.12
N ALA A 228 15.25 -6.82 8.70
CA ALA A 228 14.38 -7.57 9.61
C ALA A 228 15.18 -8.37 10.67
N CYS A 229 16.32 -8.93 10.30
CA CYS A 229 17.17 -9.67 11.22
C CYS A 229 17.68 -8.78 12.38
N ASN A 230 18.05 -7.53 12.08
CA ASN A 230 18.59 -6.58 13.06
C ASN A 230 17.51 -5.97 13.99
N LEU A 231 16.25 -6.28 13.79
CA LEU A 231 15.21 -5.95 14.77
C LEU A 231 15.23 -6.88 15.99
N CYS A 232 15.90 -8.03 15.89
CA CYS A 232 16.00 -9.02 16.96
C CYS A 232 17.47 -9.41 17.27
N HIS A 233 18.34 -9.44 16.26
CA HIS A 233 19.76 -9.76 16.40
C HIS A 233 20.57 -8.46 16.38
N ILE A 234 21.16 -8.13 17.53
CA ILE A 234 22.00 -6.94 17.75
C ILE A 234 23.47 -7.33 17.63
#